data_e3cb3f32b5cabaef5c955dab0097b841
#
_entry.id   e3cb3f32b5cabaef5c955dab0097b841
#
_cell.length_a   1.000
_cell.length_b   1.000
_cell.length_c   1.000
_cell.angle_alpha   90.00
_cell.angle_beta   90.00
_cell.angle_gamma   90.00
#
_symmetry.space_group_name_H-M   'P 1'
#
loop_
_entity.id
_entity.type
_entity.pdbx_description
1 polymer ?
#
loop_
_entity_poly.entity_id
_entity_poly.type
_entity_poly.pdbx_seq_one_letter_code
_entity_poly.pdbx_strand_id
1 'polypeptide(L)'
;MLGFRRTAFNKPDPARPRLLPRSADVVVAGGGIAGLAAATVLAERGARVTVLEPDSFLGGRAGAWTDTLRDGTRFAMERGFHAFFRQYYNLRALLRRVDPEHTRLVPVTDYPLLGPGGLTESFANLPRLPILNLVALVRRSKAMTLRDALRVDDTLGRAMMAYDPDATYAKYDRLTAREFLDRLGFPPRARQMLFDVFAHSFFNPEDEFSAAELMMMFHFYFLGNPEGIVFDVVDGPFSTRLWNPLQHHLELRGATIRLGCALEHVARAPDGRFTLTCSSGQPLTADALVLAAHIPGLQRIVAASPTLGDPPWRARIAAQSVTSPFAVWRLWLDTKTRSDRAPFVGTTGLGLLDNISLYHLFEDE
;
A
#
# COMPACT_ATOMS: atom_id res chain seq x y z
N MET A 1 -11.87 -22.73 -19.60
CA MET A 1 -12.19 -21.32 -19.90
C MET A 1 -11.52 -20.49 -18.82
N LEU A 2 -10.51 -19.67 -19.16
CA LEU A 2 -9.91 -18.71 -18.26
C LEU A 2 -10.97 -17.60 -18.06
N GLY A 3 -11.68 -17.64 -16.94
CA GLY A 3 -12.70 -16.66 -16.60
C GLY A 3 -12.03 -15.35 -16.19
N PHE A 4 -11.87 -14.43 -17.13
CA PHE A 4 -11.53 -13.05 -16.79
C PHE A 4 -12.73 -12.43 -16.08
N ARG A 5 -12.71 -12.40 -14.74
CA ARG A 5 -13.67 -11.58 -14.00
C ARG A 5 -13.38 -10.12 -14.35
N ARG A 6 -14.33 -9.46 -14.99
CA ARG A 6 -14.32 -8.00 -15.13
C ARG A 6 -14.25 -7.39 -13.76
N THR A 7 -13.30 -6.51 -13.51
CA THR A 7 -13.25 -5.67 -12.32
C THR A 7 -14.60 -4.95 -12.20
N ALA A 8 -15.43 -5.39 -11.27
CA ALA A 8 -16.69 -4.73 -11.00
C ALA A 8 -16.38 -3.47 -10.18
N PHE A 9 -16.45 -2.30 -10.82
CA PHE A 9 -16.57 -1.07 -10.06
C PHE A 9 -17.88 -1.16 -9.25
N ASN A 10 -17.79 -1.03 -7.91
CA ASN A 10 -18.98 -0.87 -7.10
C ASN A 10 -19.70 0.41 -7.56
N LYS A 11 -20.75 0.24 -8.35
CA LYS A 11 -21.60 1.36 -8.73
C LYS A 11 -22.26 1.92 -7.47
N PRO A 12 -22.39 3.26 -7.36
CA PRO A 12 -23.16 3.84 -6.26
C PRO A 12 -24.54 3.18 -6.22
N ASP A 13 -24.93 2.71 -5.03
CA ASP A 13 -26.28 2.20 -4.81
C ASP A 13 -27.29 3.37 -4.98
N PRO A 14 -28.16 3.35 -5.97
CA PRO A 14 -29.11 4.44 -6.21
C PRO A 14 -30.12 4.62 -5.06
N ALA A 15 -30.33 3.60 -4.23
CA ALA A 15 -31.19 3.67 -3.06
C ALA A 15 -30.54 4.40 -1.87
N ARG A 16 -29.22 4.61 -1.89
CA ARG A 16 -28.50 5.31 -0.82
C ARG A 16 -28.45 6.80 -1.09
N PRO A 17 -28.69 7.66 -0.09
CA PRO A 17 -28.61 9.10 -0.28
C PRO A 17 -27.20 9.52 -0.67
N ARG A 18 -27.07 10.40 -1.66
CA ARG A 18 -25.78 10.95 -2.10
C ARG A 18 -25.20 11.91 -1.08
N LEU A 19 -26.03 12.58 -0.32
CA LEU A 19 -25.66 13.52 0.74
C LEU A 19 -26.04 12.94 2.09
N LEU A 20 -25.17 13.13 3.05
CA LEU A 20 -25.43 12.85 4.45
C LEU A 20 -26.18 14.04 5.09
N PRO A 21 -26.90 13.82 6.20
CA PRO A 21 -27.43 14.94 6.98
C PRO A 21 -26.33 15.90 7.34
N ARG A 22 -26.55 17.23 7.16
CA ARG A 22 -25.57 18.27 7.49
C ARG A 22 -25.18 18.31 8.97
N SER A 23 -26.00 17.75 9.83
CA SER A 23 -25.76 17.64 11.27
C SER A 23 -24.90 16.43 11.65
N ALA A 24 -24.55 15.53 10.72
CA ALA A 24 -23.76 14.35 11.03
C ALA A 24 -22.31 14.73 11.36
N ASP A 25 -21.93 14.50 12.61
CA ASP A 25 -20.55 14.62 13.11
C ASP A 25 -19.84 13.29 12.97
N VAL A 26 -18.75 13.29 12.19
CA VAL A 26 -17.95 12.07 11.97
C VAL A 26 -16.51 12.30 12.37
N VAL A 27 -16.01 11.45 13.26
CA VAL A 27 -14.58 11.44 13.60
C VAL A 27 -13.88 10.33 12.82
N VAL A 28 -12.75 10.64 12.23
CA VAL A 28 -11.84 9.70 11.55
C VAL A 28 -10.55 9.62 12.35
N ALA A 29 -10.27 8.47 12.95
CA ALA A 29 -9.05 8.24 13.72
C ALA A 29 -7.97 7.60 12.83
N GLY A 30 -6.97 8.39 12.47
CA GLY A 30 -5.85 8.09 11.58
C GLY A 30 -5.87 8.94 10.32
N GLY A 31 -4.82 9.73 10.11
CA GLY A 31 -4.59 10.59 8.94
C GLY A 31 -3.78 9.92 7.82
N GLY A 32 -3.71 8.58 7.81
CA GLY A 32 -3.15 7.81 6.71
C GLY A 32 -4.08 7.77 5.48
N ILE A 33 -3.66 7.12 4.40
CA ILE A 33 -4.40 7.06 3.12
C ILE A 33 -5.86 6.62 3.32
N ALA A 34 -6.10 5.59 4.14
CA ALA A 34 -7.45 5.07 4.40
C ALA A 34 -8.34 6.11 5.11
N GLY A 35 -7.80 6.79 6.13
CA GLY A 35 -8.52 7.83 6.85
C GLY A 35 -8.77 9.06 5.99
N LEU A 36 -7.79 9.50 5.22
CA LEU A 36 -7.93 10.63 4.30
C LEU A 36 -8.96 10.33 3.21
N ALA A 37 -8.98 9.11 2.67
CA ALA A 37 -9.99 8.68 1.70
C ALA A 37 -11.40 8.70 2.31
N ALA A 38 -11.57 8.17 3.53
CA ALA A 38 -12.85 8.19 4.24
C ALA A 38 -13.29 9.63 4.53
N ALA A 39 -12.38 10.45 5.07
CA ALA A 39 -12.65 11.86 5.37
C ALA A 39 -13.09 12.63 4.11
N THR A 40 -12.40 12.42 2.98
CA THR A 40 -12.73 13.07 1.71
C THR A 40 -14.13 12.72 1.26
N VAL A 41 -14.48 11.45 1.21
CA VAL A 41 -15.80 11.01 0.76
C VAL A 41 -16.90 11.50 1.70
N LEU A 42 -16.67 11.50 3.00
CA LEU A 42 -17.63 11.96 4.00
C LEU A 42 -17.84 13.48 3.93
N ALA A 43 -16.76 14.26 3.84
CA ALA A 43 -16.84 15.72 3.69
C ALA A 43 -17.52 16.13 2.36
N GLU A 44 -17.20 15.45 1.25
CA GLU A 44 -17.85 15.66 -0.05
C GLU A 44 -19.36 15.34 0.01
N ARG A 45 -19.80 14.52 0.95
CA ARG A 45 -21.22 14.18 1.19
C ARG A 45 -21.91 15.07 2.22
N GLY A 46 -21.20 16.06 2.77
CA GLY A 46 -21.77 17.06 3.68
C GLY A 46 -21.70 16.69 5.16
N ALA A 47 -20.94 15.68 5.55
CA ALA A 47 -20.64 15.41 6.97
C ALA A 47 -19.69 16.47 7.54
N ARG A 48 -19.83 16.79 8.83
CA ARG A 48 -18.82 17.52 9.58
C ARG A 48 -17.74 16.53 10.03
N VAL A 49 -16.58 16.59 9.37
CA VAL A 49 -15.52 15.60 9.59
C VAL A 49 -14.43 16.19 10.46
N THR A 50 -14.02 15.44 11.49
CA THR A 50 -12.81 15.69 12.26
C THR A 50 -11.84 14.52 12.08
N VAL A 51 -10.64 14.80 11.55
CA VAL A 51 -9.56 13.80 11.44
C VAL A 51 -8.63 13.97 12.64
N LEU A 52 -8.33 12.88 13.33
CA LEU A 52 -7.36 12.80 14.42
C LEU A 52 -6.13 12.04 13.94
N GLU A 53 -4.96 12.65 14.03
CA GLU A 53 -3.70 12.04 13.64
C GLU A 53 -2.65 12.24 14.75
N PRO A 54 -2.05 11.17 15.29
CA PRO A 54 -1.03 11.29 16.33
C PRO A 54 0.27 11.95 15.87
N ASP A 55 0.65 11.79 14.60
CA ASP A 55 1.86 12.41 14.05
C ASP A 55 1.61 13.90 13.73
N SER A 56 2.70 14.65 13.53
CA SER A 56 2.65 16.07 13.10
C SER A 56 2.42 16.22 11.60
N PHE A 57 2.19 15.15 10.86
CA PHE A 57 2.01 15.12 9.41
C PHE A 57 0.94 14.09 9.01
N LEU A 58 0.41 14.23 7.80
CA LEU A 58 -0.55 13.31 7.19
C LEU A 58 0.13 12.28 6.28
N GLY A 59 -0.64 11.27 5.88
CA GLY A 59 -0.20 10.23 4.95
C GLY A 59 0.17 8.90 5.63
N GLY A 60 0.39 8.90 6.95
CA GLY A 60 0.74 7.70 7.71
C GLY A 60 2.03 7.07 7.20
N ARG A 61 1.99 5.82 6.71
CA ARG A 61 3.18 5.13 6.17
C ARG A 61 3.70 5.73 4.87
N ALA A 62 2.86 6.42 4.10
CA ALA A 62 3.24 7.22 2.93
C ALA A 62 3.29 8.73 3.27
N GLY A 63 3.60 9.07 4.52
CA GLY A 63 3.82 10.44 4.96
C GLY A 63 5.27 10.87 4.79
N ALA A 64 5.48 12.19 4.77
CA ALA A 64 6.80 12.80 4.83
C ALA A 64 6.84 13.83 5.97
N TRP A 65 7.99 13.95 6.60
CA TRP A 65 8.24 14.91 7.67
C TRP A 65 9.56 15.62 7.46
N THR A 66 9.71 16.79 8.06
CA THR A 66 11.00 17.49 8.04
C THR A 66 11.92 16.93 9.10
N ASP A 67 13.13 16.60 8.72
CA ASP A 67 14.23 16.24 9.60
C ASP A 67 15.44 17.14 9.34
N THR A 68 16.50 17.00 10.13
CA THR A 68 17.66 17.89 10.07
C THR A 68 18.96 17.08 10.15
N LEU A 69 19.85 17.29 9.19
CA LEU A 69 21.20 16.73 9.21
C LEU A 69 22.05 17.34 10.34
N ARG A 70 23.19 16.72 10.63
CA ARG A 70 24.11 17.20 11.68
C ARG A 70 24.66 18.61 11.43
N ASP A 71 24.74 19.05 10.18
CA ASP A 71 25.18 20.38 9.75
C ASP A 71 24.07 21.44 9.81
N GLY A 72 22.85 21.06 10.22
CA GLY A 72 21.68 21.95 10.28
C GLY A 72 20.85 21.97 9.00
N THR A 73 21.24 21.29 7.94
CA THR A 73 20.47 21.21 6.69
C THR A 73 19.15 20.48 6.92
N ARG A 74 18.03 21.13 6.57
CA ARG A 74 16.67 20.56 6.67
C ARG A 74 16.35 19.80 5.38
N PHE A 75 15.70 18.67 5.55
CA PHE A 75 15.27 17.83 4.42
C PHE A 75 13.94 17.14 4.71
N ALA A 76 13.27 16.67 3.67
CA ALA A 76 12.09 15.84 3.82
C ALA A 76 12.52 14.38 3.98
N MET A 77 12.09 13.75 5.08
CA MET A 77 12.29 12.33 5.33
C MET A 77 10.99 11.57 5.10
N GLU A 78 11.10 10.40 4.51
CA GLU A 78 10.01 9.49 4.19
C GLU A 78 10.34 8.06 4.65
N ARG A 79 9.32 7.19 4.72
CA ARG A 79 9.50 5.77 5.08
C ARG A 79 9.92 4.91 3.88
N GLY A 80 10.72 5.47 2.97
CA GLY A 80 11.27 4.81 1.81
C GLY A 80 10.46 5.00 0.53
N PHE A 81 10.88 4.30 -0.49
CA PHE A 81 10.29 4.32 -1.82
C PHE A 81 8.85 3.80 -1.82
N HIS A 82 7.98 4.47 -2.54
CA HIS A 82 6.60 4.04 -2.74
C HIS A 82 6.27 4.01 -4.23
N ALA A 83 5.92 2.84 -4.73
CA ALA A 83 5.43 2.64 -6.09
C ALA A 83 3.92 2.91 -6.16
N PHE A 84 3.53 3.87 -6.98
CA PHE A 84 2.12 4.19 -7.24
C PHE A 84 1.66 3.45 -8.51
N PHE A 85 1.32 2.18 -8.37
CA PHE A 85 0.89 1.36 -9.49
C PHE A 85 -0.36 1.93 -10.15
N ARG A 86 -0.43 1.82 -11.47
CA ARG A 86 -1.52 2.44 -12.24
C ARG A 86 -2.87 1.80 -12.01
N GLN A 87 -2.91 0.54 -11.60
CA GLN A 87 -4.14 -0.14 -11.17
C GLN A 87 -4.65 0.26 -9.79
N TYR A 88 -3.96 1.12 -9.03
CA TYR A 88 -4.50 1.69 -7.79
C TYR A 88 -5.60 2.71 -8.06
N TYR A 89 -6.67 2.29 -8.75
CA TYR A 89 -7.73 3.19 -9.24
C TYR A 89 -8.38 4.04 -8.15
N ASN A 90 -8.61 3.46 -6.97
CA ASN A 90 -9.21 4.21 -5.85
C ASN A 90 -8.25 5.29 -5.31
N LEU A 91 -6.96 4.98 -5.18
CA LEU A 91 -5.96 5.97 -4.78
C LEU A 91 -5.83 7.07 -5.83
N ARG A 92 -5.75 6.72 -7.11
CA ARG A 92 -5.71 7.70 -8.19
C ARG A 92 -6.99 8.55 -8.23
N ALA A 93 -8.16 7.97 -7.99
CA ALA A 93 -9.40 8.71 -7.88
C ALA A 93 -9.39 9.69 -6.68
N LEU A 94 -8.76 9.32 -5.57
CA LEU A 94 -8.54 10.24 -4.44
C LEU A 94 -7.63 11.40 -4.84
N LEU A 95 -6.49 11.11 -5.46
CA LEU A 95 -5.51 12.14 -5.85
C LEU A 95 -6.06 13.11 -6.92
N ARG A 96 -6.97 12.67 -7.80
CA ARG A 96 -7.63 13.57 -8.79
C ARG A 96 -8.36 14.75 -8.18
N ARG A 97 -8.71 14.70 -6.89
CA ARG A 97 -9.32 15.84 -6.18
C ARG A 97 -8.40 17.04 -6.12
N VAL A 98 -7.09 16.80 -6.14
CA VAL A 98 -6.05 17.82 -5.95
C VAL A 98 -5.05 17.89 -7.10
N ASP A 99 -5.01 16.87 -7.93
CA ASP A 99 -4.18 16.76 -9.13
C ASP A 99 -4.95 15.97 -10.20
N PRO A 100 -5.90 16.61 -10.93
CA PRO A 100 -6.78 15.92 -11.87
C PRO A 100 -6.05 15.14 -12.96
N GLU A 101 -4.94 15.65 -13.46
CA GLU A 101 -4.15 15.06 -14.53
C GLU A 101 -3.01 14.17 -14.03
N HIS A 102 -2.86 14.00 -12.72
CA HIS A 102 -1.76 13.28 -12.09
C HIS A 102 -0.36 13.79 -12.52
N THR A 103 -0.21 15.11 -12.61
CA THR A 103 1.02 15.76 -13.07
C THR A 103 2.21 15.55 -12.13
N ARG A 104 1.92 15.21 -10.86
CA ARG A 104 2.91 14.95 -9.81
C ARG A 104 3.38 13.50 -9.77
N LEU A 105 2.84 12.64 -10.66
CA LEU A 105 3.21 11.24 -10.77
C LEU A 105 4.10 11.02 -11.99
N VAL A 106 5.38 10.75 -11.76
CA VAL A 106 6.40 10.52 -12.79
C VAL A 106 6.45 9.05 -13.14
N PRO A 107 6.29 8.66 -14.43
CA PRO A 107 6.35 7.27 -14.86
C PRO A 107 7.74 6.65 -14.66
N VAL A 108 7.80 5.47 -14.03
CA VAL A 108 8.98 4.62 -14.02
C VAL A 108 8.87 3.64 -15.19
N THR A 109 9.75 3.79 -16.16
CA THR A 109 9.71 3.01 -17.41
C THR A 109 10.45 1.69 -17.32
N ASP A 110 11.40 1.59 -16.39
CA ASP A 110 12.13 0.36 -16.07
C ASP A 110 12.50 0.32 -14.58
N TYR A 111 12.41 -0.86 -14.01
CA TYR A 111 12.85 -1.15 -12.65
C TYR A 111 13.53 -2.52 -12.64
N PRO A 112 14.83 -2.56 -12.93
CA PRO A 112 15.57 -3.80 -12.99
C PRO A 112 15.64 -4.50 -11.64
N LEU A 113 15.75 -5.82 -11.67
CA LEU A 113 16.08 -6.66 -10.53
C LEU A 113 17.54 -7.06 -10.62
N LEU A 114 18.25 -6.93 -9.51
CA LEU A 114 19.66 -7.29 -9.39
C LEU A 114 19.83 -8.45 -8.41
N GLY A 115 20.42 -9.53 -8.88
CA GLY A 115 20.73 -10.72 -8.10
C GLY A 115 22.22 -11.03 -8.02
N PRO A 116 22.58 -12.13 -7.34
CA PRO A 116 23.94 -12.56 -7.16
C PRO A 116 24.68 -12.79 -8.49
N GLY A 117 26.00 -12.50 -8.51
CA GLY A 117 26.82 -12.66 -9.69
C GLY A 117 26.51 -11.69 -10.83
N GLY A 118 25.84 -10.56 -10.54
CA GLY A 118 25.47 -9.57 -11.53
C GLY A 118 24.29 -9.98 -12.42
N LEU A 119 23.52 -10.99 -12.00
CA LEU A 119 22.29 -11.38 -12.69
C LEU A 119 21.28 -10.23 -12.63
N THR A 120 20.76 -9.85 -13.78
CA THR A 120 19.78 -8.77 -13.93
C THR A 120 18.58 -9.24 -14.73
N GLU A 121 17.40 -8.91 -14.25
CA GLU A 121 16.12 -8.99 -14.97
C GLU A 121 15.56 -7.58 -15.14
N SER A 122 14.70 -7.37 -16.15
CA SER A 122 14.07 -6.08 -16.41
C SER A 122 12.61 -6.29 -16.81
N PHE A 123 11.75 -5.40 -16.33
CA PHE A 123 10.33 -5.34 -16.69
C PHE A 123 10.08 -4.32 -17.82
N ALA A 124 11.13 -3.67 -18.33
CA ALA A 124 11.01 -2.72 -19.43
C ALA A 124 10.34 -3.34 -20.65
N ASN A 125 9.42 -2.60 -21.25
CA ASN A 125 8.78 -2.97 -22.52
C ASN A 125 8.11 -4.36 -22.52
N LEU A 126 7.67 -4.85 -21.36
CA LEU A 126 6.81 -6.03 -21.33
C LEU A 126 5.44 -5.72 -21.94
N PRO A 127 4.83 -6.66 -22.67
CA PRO A 127 3.46 -6.50 -23.13
C PRO A 127 2.51 -6.25 -21.94
N ARG A 128 1.58 -5.33 -22.09
CA ARG A 128 0.58 -5.05 -21.03
C ARG A 128 -0.52 -6.12 -20.94
N LEU A 129 -0.70 -6.90 -22.00
CA LEU A 129 -1.72 -7.95 -22.00
C LEU A 129 -1.32 -9.07 -21.03
N PRO A 130 -2.20 -9.42 -20.09
CA PRO A 130 -2.02 -10.57 -19.22
C PRO A 130 -1.69 -11.84 -20.02
N ILE A 131 -0.90 -12.73 -19.44
CA ILE A 131 -0.33 -13.95 -20.08
C ILE A 131 0.79 -13.60 -21.08
N LEU A 132 0.59 -12.65 -22.00
CA LEU A 132 1.66 -12.25 -22.93
C LEU A 132 2.84 -11.61 -22.20
N ASN A 133 2.58 -10.88 -21.11
CA ASN A 133 3.63 -10.34 -20.25
C ASN A 133 4.45 -11.47 -19.59
N LEU A 134 3.80 -12.54 -19.12
CA LEU A 134 4.50 -13.68 -18.53
C LEU A 134 5.31 -14.47 -19.56
N VAL A 135 4.74 -14.70 -20.74
CA VAL A 135 5.46 -15.36 -21.85
C VAL A 135 6.68 -14.55 -22.25
N ALA A 136 6.52 -13.22 -22.36
CA ALA A 136 7.63 -12.32 -22.70
C ALA A 136 8.68 -12.29 -21.58
N LEU A 137 8.25 -12.27 -20.31
CA LEU A 137 9.15 -12.32 -19.15
C LEU A 137 9.97 -13.59 -19.15
N VAL A 138 9.34 -14.77 -19.27
CA VAL A 138 10.03 -16.07 -19.32
C VAL A 138 11.00 -16.15 -20.52
N ARG A 139 10.59 -15.67 -21.69
CA ARG A 139 11.46 -15.69 -22.89
C ARG A 139 12.69 -14.77 -22.77
N ARG A 140 12.59 -13.67 -22.04
CA ARG A 140 13.69 -12.71 -21.83
C ARG A 140 14.52 -13.05 -20.59
N SER A 141 13.97 -13.82 -19.66
CA SER A 141 14.58 -14.12 -18.39
C SER A 141 15.92 -14.84 -18.57
N LYS A 142 16.89 -14.40 -17.79
CA LYS A 142 18.19 -15.07 -17.62
C LYS A 142 18.16 -16.06 -16.42
N ALA A 143 17.12 -15.97 -15.59
CA ALA A 143 16.94 -16.80 -14.42
C ALA A 143 16.11 -18.05 -14.70
N MET A 144 15.32 -18.08 -15.78
CA MET A 144 14.39 -19.14 -16.14
C MET A 144 14.44 -19.46 -17.63
N THR A 145 14.45 -20.75 -17.98
CA THR A 145 14.33 -21.22 -19.36
C THR A 145 12.93 -21.75 -19.65
N LEU A 146 12.58 -21.88 -20.94
CA LEU A 146 11.32 -22.55 -21.31
C LEU A 146 11.25 -24.00 -20.82
N ARG A 147 12.39 -24.71 -20.73
CA ARG A 147 12.44 -26.08 -20.17
C ARG A 147 12.12 -26.08 -18.68
N ASP A 148 12.54 -25.07 -17.96
CA ASP A 148 12.22 -24.90 -16.53
C ASP A 148 10.72 -24.65 -16.34
N ALA A 149 10.12 -23.82 -17.20
CA ALA A 149 8.69 -23.57 -17.20
C ALA A 149 7.85 -24.84 -17.42
N LEU A 150 8.35 -25.79 -18.22
CA LEU A 150 7.70 -27.07 -18.47
C LEU A 150 7.84 -28.09 -17.31
N ARG A 151 8.70 -27.81 -16.34
CA ARG A 151 8.90 -28.66 -15.14
C ARG A 151 8.08 -28.20 -13.95
N VAL A 152 7.52 -27.01 -14.02
CA VAL A 152 6.61 -26.47 -13.00
C VAL A 152 5.37 -27.35 -12.92
N ASP A 153 4.92 -27.66 -11.71
CA ASP A 153 3.67 -28.40 -11.50
C ASP A 153 2.50 -27.69 -12.18
N ASP A 154 1.91 -28.34 -13.17
CA ASP A 154 0.89 -27.74 -14.03
C ASP A 154 -0.43 -27.49 -13.30
N THR A 155 -0.73 -28.28 -12.27
CA THR A 155 -1.95 -28.11 -11.44
C THR A 155 -1.82 -26.88 -10.55
N LEU A 156 -0.68 -26.74 -9.87
CA LEU A 156 -0.42 -25.55 -9.02
C LEU A 156 -0.20 -24.31 -9.87
N GLY A 157 0.45 -24.43 -11.03
CA GLY A 157 0.60 -23.35 -12.00
C GLY A 157 -0.77 -22.85 -12.50
N ARG A 158 -1.69 -23.75 -12.84
CA ARG A 158 -3.07 -23.36 -13.19
C ARG A 158 -3.82 -22.74 -12.02
N ALA A 159 -3.65 -23.24 -10.80
CA ALA A 159 -4.25 -22.65 -9.62
C ALA A 159 -3.77 -21.20 -9.40
N MET A 160 -2.47 -20.97 -9.56
CA MET A 160 -1.86 -19.63 -9.47
C MET A 160 -2.41 -18.68 -10.55
N MET A 161 -2.72 -19.20 -11.74
CA MET A 161 -3.32 -18.44 -12.84
C MET A 161 -4.81 -18.18 -12.67
N ALA A 162 -5.53 -19.01 -11.91
CA ALA A 162 -6.97 -19.00 -11.76
C ALA A 162 -7.40 -18.51 -10.36
N TYR A 163 -6.85 -17.36 -9.94
CA TYR A 163 -7.16 -16.78 -8.65
C TYR A 163 -8.65 -16.46 -8.50
N ASP A 164 -9.24 -16.94 -7.42
CA ASP A 164 -10.56 -16.57 -6.92
C ASP A 164 -10.45 -16.26 -5.43
N PRO A 165 -10.88 -15.08 -4.96
CA PRO A 165 -10.68 -14.66 -3.56
C PRO A 165 -11.15 -15.71 -2.54
N ASP A 166 -12.39 -16.17 -2.68
CA ASP A 166 -12.96 -17.09 -1.69
C ASP A 166 -12.32 -18.48 -1.75
N ALA A 167 -12.24 -19.06 -2.95
CA ALA A 167 -11.71 -20.42 -3.16
C ALA A 167 -10.20 -20.48 -2.90
N THR A 168 -9.44 -19.44 -3.28
CA THR A 168 -7.97 -19.43 -3.10
C THR A 168 -7.63 -19.34 -1.62
N TYR A 169 -8.26 -18.42 -0.86
CA TYR A 169 -8.00 -18.31 0.58
C TYR A 169 -8.48 -19.56 1.34
N ALA A 170 -9.67 -20.08 1.05
CA ALA A 170 -10.16 -21.29 1.69
C ALA A 170 -9.20 -22.48 1.54
N LYS A 171 -8.49 -22.57 0.42
CA LYS A 171 -7.62 -23.70 0.10
C LYS A 171 -6.16 -23.50 0.47
N TYR A 172 -5.63 -22.28 0.30
CA TYR A 172 -4.19 -22.03 0.32
C TYR A 172 -3.72 -21.11 1.44
N ASP A 173 -4.63 -20.50 2.23
CA ASP A 173 -4.25 -19.55 3.28
C ASP A 173 -3.46 -20.17 4.44
N ARG A 174 -3.62 -21.48 4.66
CA ARG A 174 -2.88 -22.22 5.70
C ARG A 174 -1.50 -22.71 5.28
N LEU A 175 -1.18 -22.64 3.99
CA LEU A 175 0.15 -22.93 3.47
C LEU A 175 0.97 -21.65 3.47
N THR A 176 2.26 -21.77 3.76
CA THR A 176 3.18 -20.65 3.52
C THR A 176 3.47 -20.50 2.02
N ALA A 177 3.88 -19.32 1.61
CA ALA A 177 4.33 -19.09 0.24
C ALA A 177 5.52 -20.00 -0.10
N ARG A 178 6.43 -20.24 0.87
CA ARG A 178 7.56 -21.17 0.74
C ARG A 178 7.09 -22.58 0.38
N GLU A 179 6.18 -23.16 1.18
CA GLU A 179 5.66 -24.52 0.94
C GLU A 179 4.97 -24.64 -0.42
N PHE A 180 4.24 -23.61 -0.84
CA PHE A 180 3.60 -23.57 -2.14
C PHE A 180 4.62 -23.54 -3.29
N LEU A 181 5.63 -22.68 -3.20
CA LEU A 181 6.69 -22.54 -4.22
C LEU A 181 7.57 -23.81 -4.31
N ASP A 182 7.82 -24.47 -3.17
CA ASP A 182 8.52 -25.77 -3.14
C ASP A 182 7.75 -26.83 -3.91
N ARG A 183 6.45 -26.94 -3.69
CA ARG A 183 5.56 -27.87 -4.40
C ARG A 183 5.39 -27.52 -5.88
N LEU A 184 5.38 -26.21 -6.19
CA LEU A 184 5.28 -25.72 -7.56
C LEU A 184 6.51 -26.12 -8.39
N GLY A 185 7.65 -26.35 -7.74
CA GLY A 185 8.88 -26.80 -8.41
C GLY A 185 9.55 -25.70 -9.24
N PHE A 186 9.43 -24.44 -8.84
CA PHE A 186 10.12 -23.36 -9.52
C PHE A 186 11.63 -23.50 -9.36
N PRO A 187 12.43 -23.30 -10.44
CA PRO A 187 13.88 -23.32 -10.36
C PRO A 187 14.40 -22.33 -9.30
N PRO A 188 15.35 -22.71 -8.44
CA PRO A 188 15.82 -21.83 -7.35
C PRO A 188 16.25 -20.45 -7.81
N ARG A 189 16.91 -20.35 -8.97
CA ARG A 189 17.35 -19.10 -9.54
C ARG A 189 16.19 -18.20 -10.00
N ALA A 190 15.17 -18.78 -10.61
CA ALA A 190 13.96 -18.08 -11.01
C ALA A 190 13.13 -17.66 -9.78
N ARG A 191 13.04 -18.54 -8.77
CA ARG A 191 12.40 -18.23 -7.50
C ARG A 191 13.05 -17.02 -6.85
N GLN A 192 14.38 -17.02 -6.72
CA GLN A 192 15.13 -15.92 -6.13
C GLN A 192 14.90 -14.59 -6.89
N MET A 193 14.95 -14.60 -8.23
CA MET A 193 14.81 -13.37 -9.01
C MET A 193 13.37 -12.85 -9.15
N LEU A 194 12.38 -13.73 -9.16
CA LEU A 194 11.00 -13.35 -9.50
C LEU A 194 10.05 -13.35 -8.29
N PHE A 195 10.29 -14.19 -7.28
CA PHE A 195 9.40 -14.30 -6.12
C PHE A 195 10.00 -13.71 -4.86
N ASP A 196 11.28 -13.97 -4.58
CA ASP A 196 11.96 -13.47 -3.41
C ASP A 196 12.02 -11.93 -3.40
N VAL A 197 12.35 -11.32 -4.55
CA VAL A 197 12.30 -9.85 -4.70
C VAL A 197 10.92 -9.28 -4.40
N PHE A 198 9.85 -9.95 -4.87
CA PHE A 198 8.50 -9.49 -4.58
C PHE A 198 8.12 -9.71 -3.11
N ALA A 199 8.49 -10.84 -2.52
CA ALA A 199 8.26 -11.11 -1.10
C ALA A 199 8.94 -10.04 -0.23
N HIS A 200 10.19 -9.72 -0.49
CA HIS A 200 10.93 -8.66 0.21
C HIS A 200 10.33 -7.27 -0.03
N SER A 201 9.84 -6.98 -1.24
CA SER A 201 9.16 -5.71 -1.53
C SER A 201 7.86 -5.53 -0.73
N PHE A 202 7.28 -6.63 -0.22
CA PHE A 202 6.13 -6.62 0.68
C PHE A 202 6.52 -6.82 2.15
N PHE A 203 7.81 -6.81 2.46
CA PHE A 203 8.36 -6.92 3.81
C PHE A 203 7.98 -8.23 4.54
N ASN A 204 7.75 -9.31 3.81
CA ASN A 204 7.44 -10.62 4.37
C ASN A 204 8.30 -11.70 3.71
N PRO A 205 9.13 -12.41 4.48
CA PRO A 205 9.77 -13.63 4.00
C PRO A 205 8.73 -14.67 3.56
N GLU A 206 9.09 -15.52 2.61
CA GLU A 206 8.19 -16.52 2.03
C GLU A 206 7.58 -17.50 3.05
N ASP A 207 8.18 -17.66 4.22
CA ASP A 207 7.72 -18.52 5.33
C ASP A 207 6.81 -17.78 6.33
N GLU A 208 6.66 -16.46 6.20
CA GLU A 208 5.85 -15.64 7.09
C GLU A 208 4.53 -15.16 6.47
N PHE A 209 4.28 -15.43 5.18
CA PHE A 209 3.00 -15.08 4.58
C PHE A 209 2.38 -16.25 3.82
N SER A 210 1.06 -16.19 3.61
CA SER A 210 0.33 -17.30 3.04
C SER A 210 0.52 -17.47 1.54
N ALA A 211 0.37 -18.69 1.06
CA ALA A 211 0.34 -18.98 -0.37
C ALA A 211 -0.85 -18.29 -1.08
N ALA A 212 -1.96 -18.06 -0.38
CA ALA A 212 -3.10 -17.33 -0.92
C ALA A 212 -2.74 -15.87 -1.20
N GLU A 213 -2.01 -15.21 -0.30
CA GLU A 213 -1.49 -13.85 -0.51
C GLU A 213 -0.49 -13.79 -1.68
N LEU A 214 0.42 -14.77 -1.79
CA LEU A 214 1.33 -14.88 -2.94
C LEU A 214 0.54 -14.95 -4.26
N MET A 215 -0.49 -15.80 -4.31
CA MET A 215 -1.33 -15.97 -5.50
C MET A 215 -2.14 -14.70 -5.80
N MET A 216 -2.67 -14.04 -4.79
CA MET A 216 -3.35 -12.75 -4.91
C MET A 216 -2.42 -11.70 -5.51
N MET A 217 -1.20 -11.55 -4.97
CA MET A 217 -0.22 -10.58 -5.46
C MET A 217 0.20 -10.89 -6.90
N PHE A 218 0.49 -12.16 -7.20
CA PHE A 218 0.83 -12.57 -8.56
C PHE A 218 -0.29 -12.25 -9.55
N HIS A 219 -1.55 -12.57 -9.19
CA HIS A 219 -2.70 -12.21 -10.01
C HIS A 219 -2.84 -10.70 -10.16
N PHE A 220 -2.74 -9.96 -9.06
CA PHE A 220 -2.90 -8.50 -9.04
C PHE A 220 -1.88 -7.79 -9.94
N TYR A 221 -0.61 -8.20 -9.92
CA TYR A 221 0.44 -7.53 -10.67
C TYR A 221 0.61 -8.06 -12.10
N PHE A 222 0.39 -9.34 -12.35
CA PHE A 222 0.70 -9.94 -13.65
C PHE A 222 -0.51 -10.34 -14.49
N LEU A 223 -1.62 -10.72 -13.87
CA LEU A 223 -2.73 -11.34 -14.59
C LEU A 223 -4.02 -10.54 -14.56
N GLY A 224 -4.31 -9.91 -13.45
CA GLY A 224 -5.60 -9.27 -13.23
C GLY A 224 -5.77 -7.93 -13.95
N ASN A 225 -4.68 -7.31 -14.39
CA ASN A 225 -4.70 -5.96 -14.92
C ASN A 225 -3.58 -5.69 -15.91
N PRO A 226 -3.87 -5.04 -17.07
CA PRO A 226 -2.84 -4.69 -18.06
C PRO A 226 -1.86 -3.60 -17.57
N GLU A 227 -2.16 -2.95 -16.46
CA GLU A 227 -1.31 -1.91 -15.86
C GLU A 227 -0.60 -2.37 -14.58
N GLY A 228 -0.69 -3.67 -14.26
CA GLY A 228 -0.22 -4.23 -13.00
C GLY A 228 1.30 -4.19 -12.79
N ILE A 229 2.08 -4.13 -13.86
CA ILE A 229 3.55 -4.11 -13.82
C ILE A 229 4.14 -2.72 -14.06
N VAL A 230 3.31 -1.68 -14.17
CA VAL A 230 3.78 -0.31 -14.37
C VAL A 230 3.37 0.57 -13.20
N PHE A 231 4.29 1.39 -12.74
CA PHE A 231 4.02 2.32 -11.65
C PHE A 231 4.62 3.69 -11.94
N ASP A 232 4.18 4.63 -11.15
CA ASP A 232 4.70 5.98 -11.14
C ASP A 232 5.29 6.25 -9.75
N VAL A 233 6.13 7.27 -9.63
CA VAL A 233 6.66 7.83 -8.38
C VAL A 233 6.22 9.27 -8.25
N VAL A 234 6.29 9.84 -7.06
CA VAL A 234 5.96 11.25 -6.84
C VAL A 234 7.20 12.10 -7.14
N ASP A 235 6.99 13.26 -7.74
CA ASP A 235 8.05 14.20 -8.15
C ASP A 235 8.62 15.06 -7.00
N GLY A 236 8.41 14.65 -5.77
CA GLY A 236 8.92 15.34 -4.57
C GLY A 236 8.26 14.82 -3.30
N PRO A 237 8.51 15.45 -2.14
CA PRO A 237 8.05 14.95 -0.84
C PRO A 237 6.53 14.77 -0.78
N PHE A 238 6.08 13.62 -0.29
CA PHE A 238 4.66 13.23 -0.28
C PHE A 238 3.78 14.23 0.49
N SER A 239 4.28 14.84 1.56
CA SER A 239 3.52 15.83 2.30
C SER A 239 3.18 17.04 1.45
N THR A 240 4.15 17.61 0.73
CA THR A 240 3.94 18.79 -0.09
C THR A 240 3.23 18.50 -1.40
N ARG A 241 3.50 17.33 -1.99
CA ARG A 241 2.94 16.98 -3.30
C ARG A 241 1.54 16.38 -3.22
N LEU A 242 1.24 15.62 -2.17
CA LEU A 242 -0.02 14.86 -2.08
C LEU A 242 -0.90 15.28 -0.89
N TRP A 243 -0.33 15.28 0.33
CA TRP A 243 -1.18 15.32 1.52
C TRP A 243 -1.56 16.72 1.95
N ASN A 244 -0.69 17.73 1.85
CA ASN A 244 -1.04 19.12 2.13
C ASN A 244 -2.11 19.66 1.15
N PRO A 245 -2.03 19.40 -0.18
CA PRO A 245 -3.14 19.72 -1.08
C PRO A 245 -4.46 19.02 -0.72
N LEU A 246 -4.41 17.75 -0.30
CA LEU A 246 -5.60 17.02 0.12
C LEU A 246 -6.16 17.52 1.44
N GLN A 247 -5.29 17.91 2.38
CA GLN A 247 -5.69 18.60 3.61
C GLN A 247 -6.45 19.88 3.29
N HIS A 248 -5.89 20.72 2.45
CA HIS A 248 -6.55 21.96 2.03
C HIS A 248 -7.91 21.71 1.36
N HIS A 249 -7.99 20.69 0.50
CA HIS A 249 -9.25 20.27 -0.10
C HIS A 249 -10.32 19.86 0.94
N LEU A 250 -9.91 19.20 2.02
CA LEU A 250 -10.78 18.83 3.12
C LEU A 250 -11.21 20.05 3.95
N GLU A 251 -10.29 20.95 4.27
CA GLU A 251 -10.55 22.15 5.04
C GLU A 251 -11.52 23.10 4.32
N LEU A 252 -11.39 23.25 3.00
CA LEU A 252 -12.36 23.97 2.16
C LEU A 252 -13.79 23.39 2.22
N ARG A 253 -13.94 22.13 2.65
CA ARG A 253 -15.22 21.45 2.85
C ARG A 253 -15.66 21.42 4.31
N GLY A 254 -15.00 22.22 5.15
CA GLY A 254 -15.33 22.34 6.57
C GLY A 254 -14.82 21.19 7.44
N ALA A 255 -13.92 20.34 6.94
CA ALA A 255 -13.27 19.35 7.77
C ALA A 255 -12.24 20.01 8.71
N THR A 256 -12.12 19.46 9.92
CA THR A 256 -11.10 19.84 10.90
C THR A 256 -10.04 18.76 10.97
N ILE A 257 -8.77 19.12 10.89
CA ILE A 257 -7.65 18.18 11.01
C ILE A 257 -6.87 18.52 12.27
N ARG A 258 -6.72 17.55 13.17
CA ARG A 258 -5.98 17.65 14.44
C ARG A 258 -4.76 16.76 14.38
N LEU A 259 -3.62 17.35 14.09
CA LEU A 259 -2.31 16.70 14.16
C LEU A 259 -1.82 16.68 15.61
N GLY A 260 -0.92 15.74 15.96
CA GLY A 260 -0.46 15.53 17.32
C GLY A 260 -1.56 15.05 18.27
N CYS A 261 -2.65 14.50 17.76
CA CYS A 261 -3.84 14.16 18.52
C CYS A 261 -4.19 12.67 18.31
N ALA A 262 -3.77 11.82 19.23
CA ALA A 262 -4.11 10.40 19.21
C ALA A 262 -5.50 10.15 19.82
N LEU A 263 -6.31 9.30 19.19
CA LEU A 263 -7.51 8.71 19.82
C LEU A 263 -7.05 7.64 20.81
N GLU A 264 -7.46 7.78 22.08
CA GLU A 264 -7.06 6.89 23.16
C GLU A 264 -8.21 5.99 23.63
N HIS A 265 -9.42 6.54 23.77
CA HIS A 265 -10.56 5.81 24.31
C HIS A 265 -11.84 6.19 23.59
N VAL A 266 -12.74 5.21 23.47
CA VAL A 266 -14.07 5.35 22.86
C VAL A 266 -15.11 4.74 23.80
N ALA A 267 -16.15 5.53 24.12
CA ALA A 267 -17.34 5.05 24.81
C ALA A 267 -18.60 5.38 24.02
N ARG A 268 -19.68 4.71 24.29
CA ARG A 268 -21.01 5.09 23.80
C ARG A 268 -21.77 5.83 24.91
N ALA A 269 -22.25 7.02 24.53
CA ALA A 269 -23.18 7.76 25.38
C ALA A 269 -24.60 7.15 25.34
N PRO A 270 -25.46 7.48 26.33
CA PRO A 270 -26.84 6.98 26.38
C PRO A 270 -27.69 7.35 25.16
N ASP A 271 -27.37 8.47 24.50
CA ASP A 271 -28.04 8.91 23.27
C ASP A 271 -27.56 8.16 22.01
N GLY A 272 -26.65 7.19 22.17
CA GLY A 272 -26.09 6.38 21.09
C GLY A 272 -24.92 7.01 20.35
N ARG A 273 -24.54 8.25 20.66
CA ARG A 273 -23.35 8.91 20.12
C ARG A 273 -22.06 8.33 20.70
N PHE A 274 -20.97 8.53 20.02
CA PHE A 274 -19.63 8.20 20.53
C PHE A 274 -19.09 9.34 21.37
N THR A 275 -18.52 9.03 22.52
CA THR A 275 -17.67 9.92 23.31
C THR A 275 -16.23 9.45 23.14
N LEU A 276 -15.36 10.37 22.74
CA LEU A 276 -13.98 10.09 22.34
C LEU A 276 -13.03 10.86 23.24
N THR A 277 -12.05 10.18 23.81
CA THR A 277 -10.96 10.80 24.56
C THR A 277 -9.70 10.79 23.70
N CYS A 278 -9.04 11.92 23.60
CA CYS A 278 -7.85 12.13 22.81
C CYS A 278 -6.69 12.55 23.70
N SER A 279 -5.45 12.35 23.24
CA SER A 279 -4.23 12.74 23.94
C SER A 279 -4.15 14.26 24.24
N SER A 280 -4.92 15.09 23.52
CA SER A 280 -5.06 16.53 23.80
C SER A 280 -5.91 16.85 25.03
N GLY A 281 -6.51 15.86 25.67
CA GLY A 281 -7.35 15.99 26.88
C GLY A 281 -8.76 16.54 26.63
N GLN A 282 -9.10 17.05 25.46
CA GLN A 282 -10.44 17.54 25.16
C GLN A 282 -11.33 16.40 24.63
N PRO A 283 -12.46 16.13 25.29
CA PRO A 283 -13.41 15.14 24.82
C PRO A 283 -14.09 15.62 23.53
N LEU A 284 -14.35 14.67 22.63
CA LEU A 284 -15.12 14.88 21.40
C LEU A 284 -16.36 14.01 21.43
N THR A 285 -17.41 14.45 20.77
CA THR A 285 -18.59 13.61 20.50
C THR A 285 -18.79 13.47 19.01
N ALA A 286 -19.28 12.31 18.58
CA ALA A 286 -19.54 12.03 17.16
C ALA A 286 -20.75 11.10 16.99
N ASP A 287 -21.45 11.27 15.88
CA ASP A 287 -22.54 10.39 15.47
C ASP A 287 -21.99 9.09 14.87
N ALA A 288 -20.81 9.19 14.23
CA ALA A 288 -20.11 8.04 13.67
C ALA A 288 -18.59 8.16 13.86
N LEU A 289 -17.93 7.00 13.91
CA LEU A 289 -16.49 6.88 14.08
C LEU A 289 -15.92 5.97 12.98
N VAL A 290 -14.88 6.43 12.30
CA VAL A 290 -14.05 5.63 11.39
C VAL A 290 -12.72 5.36 12.07
N LEU A 291 -12.41 4.08 12.30
CA LEU A 291 -11.11 3.65 12.83
C LEU A 291 -10.19 3.29 11.67
N ALA A 292 -9.29 4.20 11.32
CA ALA A 292 -8.33 4.06 10.23
C ALA A 292 -6.88 4.02 10.73
N ALA A 293 -6.69 3.63 11.99
CA ALA A 293 -5.40 3.47 12.62
C ALA A 293 -4.68 2.20 12.10
N HIS A 294 -3.34 2.20 12.15
CA HIS A 294 -2.54 1.00 11.92
C HIS A 294 -2.79 -0.05 13.02
N ILE A 295 -2.43 -1.32 12.76
CA ILE A 295 -2.76 -2.44 13.65
C ILE A 295 -2.43 -2.18 15.14
N PRO A 296 -1.20 -1.81 15.54
CA PRO A 296 -0.92 -1.53 16.96
C PRO A 296 -1.75 -0.37 17.54
N GLY A 297 -2.03 0.66 16.75
CA GLY A 297 -2.88 1.78 17.17
C GLY A 297 -4.32 1.33 17.38
N LEU A 298 -4.86 0.54 16.45
CA LEU A 298 -6.21 0.00 16.56
C LEU A 298 -6.34 -0.94 17.77
N GLN A 299 -5.36 -1.81 17.99
CA GLN A 299 -5.35 -2.71 19.16
C GLN A 299 -5.35 -1.93 20.47
N ARG A 300 -4.54 -0.85 20.59
CA ARG A 300 -4.53 0.01 21.79
C ARG A 300 -5.89 0.68 22.02
N ILE A 301 -6.48 1.27 20.99
CA ILE A 301 -7.80 1.91 21.08
C ILE A 301 -8.85 0.90 21.53
N VAL A 302 -8.89 -0.29 20.93
CA VAL A 302 -9.88 -1.33 21.25
C VAL A 302 -9.67 -1.89 22.65
N ALA A 303 -8.43 -2.11 23.07
CA ALA A 303 -8.10 -2.57 24.43
C ALA A 303 -8.55 -1.57 25.49
N ALA A 304 -8.29 -0.28 25.27
CA ALA A 304 -8.68 0.81 26.17
C ALA A 304 -10.20 1.09 26.17
N SER A 305 -10.97 0.57 25.20
CA SER A 305 -12.39 0.86 24.99
C SER A 305 -13.25 -0.40 25.18
N PRO A 306 -13.61 -0.80 26.42
CA PRO A 306 -14.28 -2.09 26.70
C PRO A 306 -15.64 -2.25 26.00
N THR A 307 -16.36 -1.15 25.78
CA THR A 307 -17.70 -1.14 25.17
C THR A 307 -17.67 -1.03 23.65
N LEU A 308 -16.48 -0.92 23.03
CA LEU A 308 -16.33 -0.79 21.59
C LEU A 308 -16.31 -2.15 20.90
N GLY A 309 -17.32 -2.41 20.08
CA GLY A 309 -17.49 -3.65 19.33
C GLY A 309 -17.93 -4.85 20.17
N ASP A 310 -18.31 -5.93 19.49
CA ASP A 310 -18.66 -7.19 20.11
C ASP A 310 -17.40 -8.05 20.43
N PRO A 311 -17.52 -9.07 21.30
CA PRO A 311 -16.38 -9.91 21.64
C PRO A 311 -15.70 -10.60 20.44
N PRO A 312 -16.43 -11.14 19.44
CA PRO A 312 -15.80 -11.70 18.24
C PRO A 312 -14.99 -10.69 17.42
N TRP A 313 -15.50 -9.47 17.26
CA TRP A 313 -14.79 -8.41 16.56
C TRP A 313 -13.51 -7.99 17.31
N ARG A 314 -13.62 -7.81 18.63
CA ARG A 314 -12.47 -7.49 19.49
C ARG A 314 -11.39 -8.57 19.42
N ALA A 315 -11.79 -9.85 19.44
CA ALA A 315 -10.87 -10.97 19.29
C ALA A 315 -10.14 -10.95 17.94
N ARG A 316 -10.85 -10.65 16.83
CA ARG A 316 -10.22 -10.50 15.50
C ARG A 316 -9.21 -9.36 15.46
N ILE A 317 -9.49 -8.22 16.10
CA ILE A 317 -8.52 -7.11 16.18
C ILE A 317 -7.30 -7.51 17.01
N ALA A 318 -7.50 -8.15 18.15
CA ALA A 318 -6.40 -8.60 19.01
C ALA A 318 -5.50 -9.64 18.32
N ALA A 319 -6.06 -10.47 17.44
CA ALA A 319 -5.34 -11.50 16.70
C ALA A 319 -4.56 -10.99 15.47
N GLN A 320 -4.74 -9.72 15.09
CA GLN A 320 -3.97 -9.16 13.96
C GLN A 320 -2.48 -9.04 14.32
N SER A 321 -1.63 -9.40 13.38
CA SER A 321 -0.17 -9.27 13.49
C SER A 321 0.36 -8.15 12.60
N VAL A 322 1.58 -7.71 12.88
CA VAL A 322 2.32 -6.77 12.04
C VAL A 322 3.33 -7.53 11.19
N THR A 323 3.67 -6.96 10.05
CA THR A 323 4.76 -7.46 9.20
C THR A 323 6.11 -7.28 9.87
N SER A 324 7.13 -7.99 9.38
CA SER A 324 8.51 -7.80 9.80
C SER A 324 8.95 -6.33 9.69
N PRO A 325 9.77 -5.83 10.62
CA PRO A 325 10.27 -4.46 10.56
C PRO A 325 11.24 -4.30 9.40
N PHE A 326 11.25 -3.12 8.79
CA PHE A 326 12.23 -2.73 7.78
C PHE A 326 12.91 -1.42 8.19
N ALA A 327 14.11 -1.20 7.67
CA ALA A 327 14.86 0.03 7.87
C ALA A 327 15.02 0.77 6.54
N VAL A 328 14.88 2.08 6.57
CA VAL A 328 15.18 2.97 5.44
C VAL A 328 16.43 3.75 5.77
N TRP A 329 17.40 3.69 4.87
CA TRP A 329 18.62 4.48 4.96
C TRP A 329 18.66 5.44 3.79
N ARG A 330 18.50 6.74 4.04
CA ARG A 330 18.63 7.80 3.04
C ARG A 330 20.03 8.40 3.12
N LEU A 331 20.69 8.50 1.98
CA LEU A 331 22.05 9.02 1.85
C LEU A 331 22.01 10.28 1.00
N TRP A 332 22.69 11.32 1.45
CA TRP A 332 22.99 12.53 0.68
C TRP A 332 24.45 12.43 0.24
N LEU A 333 24.67 12.52 -1.06
CA LEU A 333 25.97 12.38 -1.67
C LEU A 333 26.42 13.75 -2.18
N ASP A 334 27.71 14.01 -2.14
CA ASP A 334 28.35 15.20 -2.75
C ASP A 334 28.48 15.09 -4.28
N THR A 335 28.16 13.92 -4.84
CA THR A 335 28.28 13.61 -6.24
C THR A 335 26.97 13.04 -6.78
N LYS A 336 26.53 13.55 -7.93
CA LYS A 336 25.37 12.99 -8.62
C LYS A 336 25.71 11.62 -9.21
N THR A 337 24.80 10.68 -9.08
CA THR A 337 24.92 9.40 -9.78
C THR A 337 24.76 9.61 -11.29
N ARG A 338 25.17 8.63 -12.06
CA ARG A 338 25.04 8.67 -13.52
C ARG A 338 23.56 8.69 -13.92
N SER A 339 23.20 9.55 -14.87
CA SER A 339 21.81 9.71 -15.35
C SER A 339 21.28 8.52 -16.16
N ASP A 340 22.15 7.58 -16.56
CA ASP A 340 21.78 6.35 -17.25
C ASP A 340 21.35 5.21 -16.29
N ARG A 341 21.29 5.46 -14.99
CA ARG A 341 20.83 4.50 -13.99
C ARG A 341 19.32 4.49 -13.88
N ALA A 342 18.77 3.32 -13.55
CA ALA A 342 17.34 3.22 -13.23
C ALA A 342 17.04 3.95 -11.92
N PRO A 343 15.91 4.66 -11.84
CA PRO A 343 15.52 5.38 -10.61
C PRO A 343 15.20 4.44 -9.44
N PHE A 344 14.88 3.18 -9.74
CA PHE A 344 14.61 2.14 -8.75
C PHE A 344 15.19 0.81 -9.20
N VAL A 345 15.81 0.07 -8.28
CA VAL A 345 16.35 -1.28 -8.49
C VAL A 345 15.92 -2.15 -7.33
N GLY A 346 15.20 -3.24 -7.60
CA GLY A 346 14.97 -4.30 -6.63
C GLY A 346 16.20 -5.21 -6.52
N THR A 347 16.51 -5.71 -5.33
CA THR A 347 17.68 -6.56 -5.12
C THR A 347 17.29 -7.87 -4.43
N THR A 348 18.05 -8.92 -4.68
CA THR A 348 17.95 -10.20 -3.98
C THR A 348 19.32 -10.80 -3.74
N GLY A 349 19.48 -11.53 -2.63
CA GLY A 349 20.74 -12.19 -2.27
C GLY A 349 21.89 -11.24 -1.91
N LEU A 350 21.59 -9.99 -1.57
CA LEU A 350 22.52 -8.96 -1.13
C LEU A 350 22.36 -8.62 0.36
N GLY A 351 22.13 -9.64 1.18
CA GLY A 351 21.93 -9.49 2.62
C GLY A 351 20.60 -8.83 2.93
N LEU A 352 20.63 -7.73 3.70
CA LEU A 352 19.43 -6.97 4.09
C LEU A 352 19.02 -5.89 3.08
N LEU A 353 19.69 -5.80 1.94
CA LEU A 353 19.39 -4.79 0.93
C LEU A 353 18.29 -5.29 0.00
N ASP A 354 17.08 -4.76 0.12
CA ASP A 354 15.92 -5.14 -0.71
C ASP A 354 15.79 -4.28 -1.96
N ASN A 355 16.14 -3.01 -1.87
CA ASN A 355 16.08 -2.10 -3.01
C ASN A 355 16.97 -0.86 -2.84
N ILE A 356 17.22 -0.20 -3.96
CA ILE A 356 17.92 1.10 -4.03
C ILE A 356 17.06 2.04 -4.87
N SER A 357 16.84 3.26 -4.36
CA SER A 357 16.13 4.33 -5.06
C SER A 357 17.01 5.56 -5.23
N LEU A 358 17.05 6.11 -6.43
CA LEU A 358 17.84 7.30 -6.78
C LEU A 358 16.90 8.50 -6.91
N TYR A 359 16.57 9.12 -5.78
CA TYR A 359 15.55 10.17 -5.67
C TYR A 359 15.82 11.37 -6.59
N HIS A 360 17.08 11.80 -6.74
CA HIS A 360 17.46 12.91 -7.63
C HIS A 360 17.15 12.67 -9.12
N LEU A 361 16.71 11.47 -9.53
CA LEU A 361 16.27 11.18 -10.90
C LEU A 361 14.79 11.44 -11.13
N PHE A 362 14.02 11.69 -10.07
CA PHE A 362 12.56 11.93 -10.17
C PHE A 362 12.04 13.00 -9.20
N GLU A 363 12.81 13.41 -8.19
CA GLU A 363 12.49 14.53 -7.31
C GLU A 363 13.23 15.79 -7.76
N ASP A 364 12.51 16.92 -7.77
CA ASP A 364 13.06 18.25 -8.07
C ASP A 364 13.56 18.94 -6.78
N GLU A 365 14.44 18.28 -6.00
CA GLU A 365 15.10 18.86 -4.82
C GLU A 365 16.59 19.15 -5.04
#